data_c3e97b87cfee824c4846e0f39b75d263
#
_entry.id   c3e97b87cfee824c4846e0f39b75d263
#
_cell.length_a   1.000
_cell.length_b   1.000
_cell.length_c   1.000
_cell.angle_alpha   90.00
_cell.angle_beta   90.00
_cell.angle_gamma   90.00
#
_symmetry.space_group_name_H-M   'P 1'
#
loop_
_entity.id
_entity.type
_entity.pdbx_description
1 polymer ?
#
loop_
_entity_poly.entity_id
_entity_poly.type
_entity_poly.pdbx_seq_one_letter_code
_entity_poly.pdbx_strand_id
1 'polypeptide(L)'
;MNVRDLLASPEHIGSAALRAYVSFVHPRSPAAFADAERPHRASSIAKDIAKALREARAARSQWLRNHDRALEEVRERAVTTPLSLVLDNLRSAENVGNIFRAAEAAQLQHVYCCGSTPVPPHPRLLKTALGAAEHVRHSQRPSALRLVRDLRAEGVTVWAAETTARSELYTARPMPAPLALVLGNERTGVDTKVLDEVDAVVALPMLGVKNSLNVATACTVLLWEALRQWGHERS
;
A
#
# COMPACT_ATOMS: atom_id res chain seq x y z
N MET A 1 34.79 8.33 10.51
CA MET A 1 35.13 8.49 9.06
C MET A 1 34.43 9.76 8.64
N ASN A 2 35.18 10.81 8.32
CA ASN A 2 34.58 12.08 7.90
C ASN A 2 34.31 12.06 6.39
N VAL A 3 33.55 13.04 5.89
CA VAL A 3 33.18 13.11 4.46
C VAL A 3 34.43 13.25 3.57
N ARG A 4 35.51 13.86 4.08
CA ARG A 4 36.78 13.95 3.35
C ARG A 4 37.47 12.60 3.17
N ASP A 5 37.42 11.74 4.22
CA ASP A 5 38.01 10.39 4.16
C ASP A 5 37.18 9.48 3.23
N LEU A 6 35.86 9.66 3.21
CA LEU A 6 34.97 9.02 2.23
C LEU A 6 35.24 9.45 0.79
N LEU A 7 35.57 10.72 0.59
CA LEU A 7 35.86 11.29 -0.74
C LEU A 7 37.29 10.96 -1.23
N ALA A 8 38.22 10.69 -0.31
CA ALA A 8 39.60 10.33 -0.62
C ALA A 8 39.82 8.87 -1.02
N SER A 9 38.82 8.00 -0.74
CA SER A 9 38.90 6.56 -1.01
C SER A 9 38.14 6.19 -2.28
N PRO A 10 38.78 5.97 -3.43
CA PRO A 10 38.11 5.68 -4.71
C PRO A 10 37.22 4.45 -4.69
N GLU A 11 37.55 3.51 -3.81
CA GLU A 11 36.83 2.21 -3.64
C GLU A 11 35.44 2.38 -3.03
N HIS A 12 35.22 3.45 -2.26
CA HIS A 12 33.95 3.75 -1.61
C HIS A 12 33.07 4.69 -2.42
N ILE A 13 33.62 5.30 -3.47
CA ILE A 13 32.90 6.23 -4.36
C ILE A 13 32.63 5.54 -5.70
N GLY A 14 31.95 4.43 -5.66
CA GLY A 14 31.48 3.75 -6.88
C GLY A 14 30.46 4.54 -7.70
N SER A 15 30.27 5.84 -7.43
CA SER A 15 29.26 6.58 -8.13
C SER A 15 29.73 7.96 -8.61
N ALA A 16 29.61 8.15 -9.92
CA ALA A 16 29.63 9.46 -10.55
C ALA A 16 28.64 10.44 -9.89
N ALA A 17 27.59 9.93 -9.25
CA ALA A 17 26.57 10.69 -8.53
C ALA A 17 27.10 11.38 -7.28
N LEU A 18 27.98 10.73 -6.48
CA LEU A 18 28.58 11.38 -5.33
C LEU A 18 29.56 12.48 -5.77
N ARG A 19 30.33 12.24 -6.82
CA ARG A 19 31.22 13.28 -7.43
C ARG A 19 30.42 14.43 -8.02
N ALA A 20 29.32 14.14 -8.71
CA ALA A 20 28.42 15.16 -9.25
C ALA A 20 27.73 15.96 -8.14
N TYR A 21 27.31 15.33 -7.05
CA TYR A 21 26.73 16.01 -5.88
C TYR A 21 27.77 16.92 -5.20
N VAL A 22 28.99 16.43 -4.98
CA VAL A 22 30.07 17.23 -4.40
C VAL A 22 30.44 18.41 -5.30
N SER A 23 30.54 18.22 -6.61
CA SER A 23 30.81 19.31 -7.57
C SER A 23 29.61 20.28 -7.70
N PHE A 24 28.39 19.84 -7.48
CA PHE A 24 27.19 20.69 -7.52
C PHE A 24 27.01 21.52 -6.24
N VAL A 25 27.27 20.93 -5.07
CA VAL A 25 27.07 21.59 -3.76
C VAL A 25 28.28 22.42 -3.34
N HIS A 26 29.49 21.97 -3.65
CA HIS A 26 30.75 22.63 -3.29
C HIS A 26 30.93 24.05 -3.87
N PRO A 27 30.57 24.34 -5.13
CA PRO A 27 30.71 25.70 -5.67
C PRO A 27 29.76 26.72 -5.04
N ARG A 28 28.64 26.24 -4.45
CA ARG A 28 27.59 27.10 -3.90
C ARG A 28 27.71 27.38 -2.41
N SER A 29 28.48 26.58 -1.67
CA SER A 29 28.67 26.79 -0.23
C SER A 29 29.93 26.09 0.30
N PRO A 30 31.13 26.66 0.07
CA PRO A 30 32.35 26.14 0.68
C PRO A 30 32.32 26.09 2.19
N ALA A 31 31.57 27.01 2.82
CA ALA A 31 31.38 27.06 4.27
C ALA A 31 30.52 25.92 4.84
N ALA A 32 29.65 25.30 4.01
CA ALA A 32 28.81 24.19 4.47
C ALA A 32 29.62 22.92 4.82
N PHE A 33 30.82 22.76 4.24
CA PHE A 33 31.71 21.64 4.55
C PHE A 33 32.58 21.88 5.79
N ALA A 34 32.95 23.12 6.10
CA ALA A 34 33.68 23.43 7.33
C ALA A 34 32.86 23.15 8.61
N ASP A 35 31.53 23.18 8.49
CA ASP A 35 30.59 22.94 9.59
C ASP A 35 30.05 21.49 9.66
N ALA A 36 30.55 20.59 8.79
CA ALA A 36 30.10 19.18 8.71
C ALA A 36 30.50 18.34 9.95
N GLU A 37 31.33 18.91 10.83
CA GLU A 37 31.71 18.28 12.12
C GLU A 37 30.58 18.29 13.16
N ARG A 38 29.47 18.99 12.92
CA ARG A 38 28.32 18.96 13.82
C ARG A 38 27.38 17.77 13.48
N PRO A 39 27.06 16.90 14.48
CA PRO A 39 26.28 15.67 14.24
C PRO A 39 24.94 15.86 13.53
N HIS A 40 24.26 16.99 13.75
CA HIS A 40 22.97 17.31 13.11
C HIS A 40 23.08 17.63 11.63
N ARG A 41 24.18 18.24 11.18
CA ARG A 41 24.41 18.55 9.76
C ARG A 41 24.89 17.34 8.98
N ALA A 42 25.71 16.47 9.59
CA ALA A 42 26.10 15.21 8.96
C ALA A 42 24.88 14.32 8.62
N SER A 43 23.87 14.28 9.50
CA SER A 43 22.62 13.56 9.24
C SER A 43 21.81 14.16 8.10
N SER A 44 21.77 15.49 7.95
CA SER A 44 21.09 16.17 6.84
C SER A 44 21.80 15.88 5.52
N ILE A 45 23.13 16.04 5.48
CA ILE A 45 23.95 15.75 4.30
C ILE A 45 23.81 14.29 3.87
N ALA A 46 23.81 13.34 4.81
CA ALA A 46 23.60 11.92 4.50
C ALA A 46 22.22 11.65 3.89
N LYS A 47 21.17 12.35 4.35
CA LYS A 47 19.81 12.25 3.77
C LYS A 47 19.77 12.81 2.34
N ASP A 48 20.43 13.93 2.10
CA ASP A 48 20.47 14.57 0.78
C ASP A 48 21.28 13.73 -0.21
N ILE A 49 22.40 13.14 0.22
CA ILE A 49 23.17 12.18 -0.58
C ILE A 49 22.32 10.94 -0.89
N ALA A 50 21.66 10.38 0.09
CA ALA A 50 20.79 9.22 -0.10
C ALA A 50 19.60 9.52 -1.03
N LYS A 51 19.09 10.75 -1.01
CA LYS A 51 18.05 11.23 -1.94
C LYS A 51 18.61 11.33 -3.35
N ALA A 52 19.73 12.02 -3.53
CA ALA A 52 20.39 12.19 -4.85
C ALA A 52 20.80 10.84 -5.47
N LEU A 53 21.28 9.90 -4.66
CA LEU A 53 21.60 8.55 -5.11
C LEU A 53 20.35 7.77 -5.56
N ARG A 54 19.23 7.93 -4.85
CA ARG A 54 17.95 7.33 -5.26
C ARG A 54 17.46 7.93 -6.58
N GLU A 55 17.53 9.24 -6.72
CA GLU A 55 17.14 9.95 -7.94
C GLU A 55 18.01 9.56 -9.14
N ALA A 56 19.34 9.50 -8.95
CA ALA A 56 20.27 9.07 -10.00
C ALA A 56 20.10 7.59 -10.38
N ARG A 57 19.79 6.72 -9.41
CA ARG A 57 19.47 5.31 -9.65
C ARG A 57 18.14 5.16 -10.38
N ALA A 58 17.17 5.97 -10.03
CA ALA A 58 15.87 6.02 -10.69
C ALA A 58 15.97 6.52 -12.14
N ALA A 59 16.83 7.51 -12.43
CA ALA A 59 17.06 7.99 -13.79
C ALA A 59 17.79 6.96 -14.67
N ARG A 60 18.59 6.07 -14.10
CA ARG A 60 19.27 4.98 -14.82
C ARG A 60 18.41 3.73 -15.04
N SER A 61 17.46 3.46 -14.14
CA SER A 61 16.51 2.40 -14.34
C SER A 61 15.37 2.96 -15.21
N GLN A 62 15.14 2.35 -16.36
CA GLN A 62 13.95 2.65 -17.21
C GLN A 62 12.65 2.21 -16.52
N TRP A 63 12.50 2.53 -15.24
CA TRP A 63 11.30 2.20 -14.51
C TRP A 63 10.19 3.14 -14.96
N LEU A 64 9.18 2.58 -15.57
CA LEU A 64 7.93 3.28 -15.86
C LEU A 64 7.29 3.68 -14.51
N ARG A 65 7.28 4.96 -14.22
CA ARG A 65 6.58 5.52 -13.08
C ARG A 65 5.32 6.20 -13.58
N ASN A 66 4.19 5.87 -12.98
CA ASN A 66 2.91 6.48 -13.37
C ASN A 66 2.89 8.00 -13.17
N HIS A 67 3.67 8.55 -12.23
CA HIS A 67 3.75 10.02 -12.04
C HIS A 67 4.66 10.75 -13.04
N ASP A 68 5.33 10.04 -13.94
CA ASP A 68 5.98 10.62 -15.11
C ASP A 68 4.98 10.89 -16.24
N ARG A 69 3.73 10.45 -16.07
CA ARG A 69 2.60 10.72 -16.95
C ARG A 69 1.70 11.78 -16.33
N ALA A 70 1.08 12.61 -17.16
CA ALA A 70 0.07 13.55 -16.67
C ALA A 70 -1.04 12.78 -15.93
N LEU A 71 -1.48 13.31 -14.80
CA LEU A 71 -2.47 12.64 -13.93
C LEU A 71 -3.79 12.36 -14.69
N GLU A 72 -4.12 13.23 -15.66
CA GLU A 72 -5.23 13.07 -16.59
C GLU A 72 -5.09 11.82 -17.47
N GLU A 73 -3.91 11.57 -18.04
CA GLU A 73 -3.68 10.39 -18.90
C GLU A 73 -3.80 9.08 -18.11
N VAL A 74 -3.40 9.09 -16.85
CA VAL A 74 -3.55 7.92 -15.96
C VAL A 74 -5.01 7.69 -15.64
N ARG A 75 -5.78 8.76 -15.39
CA ARG A 75 -7.22 8.69 -15.09
C ARG A 75 -8.06 8.24 -16.29
N GLU A 76 -7.74 8.71 -17.49
CA GLU A 76 -8.43 8.32 -18.73
C GLU A 76 -8.25 6.83 -19.06
N ARG A 77 -7.14 6.24 -18.65
CA ARG A 77 -6.85 4.80 -18.84
C ARG A 77 -7.27 3.93 -17.67
N ALA A 78 -7.75 4.52 -16.59
CA ALA A 78 -8.10 3.81 -15.38
C ALA A 78 -9.36 2.97 -15.61
N VAL A 79 -9.20 1.65 -15.62
CA VAL A 79 -10.32 0.71 -15.60
C VAL A 79 -10.65 0.43 -14.15
N THR A 80 -11.83 0.85 -13.70
CA THR A 80 -12.29 0.53 -12.35
C THR A 80 -12.50 -0.97 -12.21
N THR A 81 -11.76 -1.58 -11.30
CA THR A 81 -11.91 -2.99 -10.97
C THR A 81 -13.22 -3.21 -10.20
N PRO A 82 -14.09 -4.16 -10.59
CA PRO A 82 -15.37 -4.41 -9.93
C PRO A 82 -15.20 -5.11 -8.57
N LEU A 83 -14.29 -4.60 -7.75
CA LEU A 83 -13.91 -5.09 -6.43
C LEU A 83 -14.03 -3.96 -5.41
N SER A 84 -14.72 -4.25 -4.32
CA SER A 84 -14.82 -3.37 -3.16
C SER A 84 -14.23 -4.01 -1.91
N LEU A 85 -13.78 -3.20 -0.96
CA LEU A 85 -13.33 -3.66 0.35
C LEU A 85 -14.31 -3.23 1.44
N VAL A 86 -14.58 -4.12 2.38
CA VAL A 86 -15.32 -3.85 3.62
C VAL A 86 -14.36 -4.07 4.79
N LEU A 87 -13.95 -2.98 5.44
CA LEU A 87 -13.02 -3.00 6.56
C LEU A 87 -13.82 -3.01 7.86
N ASP A 88 -13.93 -4.18 8.50
CA ASP A 88 -14.75 -4.39 9.68
C ASP A 88 -13.98 -4.11 10.96
N ASN A 89 -14.17 -2.91 11.53
CA ASN A 89 -13.57 -2.49 12.80
C ASN A 89 -12.04 -2.64 12.87
N LEU A 90 -11.32 -2.34 11.79
CA LEU A 90 -9.85 -2.30 11.81
C LEU A 90 -9.36 -1.27 12.84
N ARG A 91 -8.25 -1.60 13.53
CA ARG A 91 -7.71 -0.75 14.59
C ARG A 91 -6.55 0.11 14.13
N SER A 92 -5.68 -0.44 13.31
CA SER A 92 -4.45 0.23 12.88
C SER A 92 -4.73 1.15 11.69
N ALA A 93 -4.61 2.45 11.91
CA ALA A 93 -4.67 3.44 10.85
C ALA A 93 -3.55 3.23 9.81
N GLU A 94 -2.41 2.69 10.22
CA GLU A 94 -1.30 2.35 9.33
C GLU A 94 -1.67 1.18 8.39
N ASN A 95 -2.37 0.16 8.91
CA ASN A 95 -2.87 -0.94 8.07
C ASN A 95 -3.90 -0.40 7.06
N VAL A 96 -4.83 0.43 7.51
CA VAL A 96 -5.83 1.05 6.62
C VAL A 96 -5.13 1.87 5.54
N GLY A 97 -4.12 2.67 5.88
CA GLY A 97 -3.36 3.43 4.88
C GLY A 97 -2.63 2.55 3.85
N ASN A 98 -2.07 1.41 4.27
CA ASN A 98 -1.46 0.43 3.36
C ASN A 98 -2.53 -0.23 2.46
N ILE A 99 -3.74 -0.50 3.00
CA ILE A 99 -4.87 -1.01 2.22
C ILE A 99 -5.30 0.03 1.17
N PHE A 100 -5.37 1.31 1.52
CA PHE A 100 -5.67 2.38 0.55
C PHE A 100 -4.64 2.43 -0.59
N ARG A 101 -3.35 2.22 -0.31
CA ARG A 101 -2.32 2.13 -1.37
C ARG A 101 -2.54 0.93 -2.29
N ALA A 102 -2.87 -0.24 -1.72
CA ALA A 102 -3.18 -1.41 -2.52
C ALA A 102 -4.46 -1.22 -3.34
N ALA A 103 -5.48 -0.58 -2.74
CA ALA A 103 -6.75 -0.27 -3.39
C ALA A 103 -6.58 0.69 -4.58
N GLU A 104 -5.75 1.73 -4.42
CA GLU A 104 -5.42 2.67 -5.51
C GLU A 104 -4.69 1.95 -6.63
N ALA A 105 -3.62 1.20 -6.31
CA ALA A 105 -2.83 0.47 -7.29
C ALA A 105 -3.64 -0.59 -8.06
N ALA A 106 -4.66 -1.18 -7.43
CA ALA A 106 -5.59 -2.14 -8.02
C ALA A 106 -6.82 -1.48 -8.67
N GLN A 107 -6.95 -0.14 -8.61
CA GLN A 107 -8.08 0.62 -9.18
C GLN A 107 -9.44 0.13 -8.66
N LEU A 108 -9.56 -0.09 -7.34
CA LEU A 108 -10.77 -0.63 -6.73
C LEU A 108 -11.97 0.30 -6.89
N GLN A 109 -13.14 -0.29 -6.95
CA GLN A 109 -14.40 0.42 -7.05
C GLN A 109 -14.69 1.26 -5.79
N HIS A 110 -14.49 0.67 -4.59
CA HIS A 110 -14.78 1.36 -3.32
C HIS A 110 -14.08 0.72 -2.11
N VAL A 111 -13.78 1.55 -1.10
CA VAL A 111 -13.34 1.09 0.23
C VAL A 111 -14.33 1.57 1.29
N TYR A 112 -15.02 0.64 1.94
CA TYR A 112 -15.94 0.91 3.03
C TYR A 112 -15.23 0.73 4.37
N CYS A 113 -15.12 1.81 5.15
CA CYS A 113 -14.58 1.78 6.51
C CYS A 113 -15.73 1.63 7.51
N CYS A 114 -15.89 0.45 8.11
CA CYS A 114 -17.01 0.15 8.97
C CYS A 114 -16.67 0.28 10.46
N GLY A 115 -17.64 0.74 11.25
CA GLY A 115 -17.53 0.88 12.69
C GLY A 115 -16.42 1.82 13.12
N SER A 116 -15.47 1.30 13.89
CA SER A 116 -14.32 2.04 14.43
C SER A 116 -13.13 2.14 13.49
N THR A 117 -13.22 1.62 12.26
CA THR A 117 -12.13 1.69 11.28
C THR A 117 -11.72 3.13 11.00
N PRO A 118 -10.42 3.49 11.14
CA PRO A 118 -9.94 4.80 10.79
C PRO A 118 -10.25 5.18 9.35
N VAL A 119 -10.63 6.45 9.12
CA VAL A 119 -10.96 6.98 7.79
C VAL A 119 -10.08 8.20 7.49
N PRO A 120 -9.84 8.55 6.21
CA PRO A 120 -9.26 9.85 5.88
C PRO A 120 -10.11 11.01 6.46
N PRO A 121 -9.47 12.07 7.00
CA PRO A 121 -8.06 12.44 6.93
C PRO A 121 -7.21 12.03 8.14
N HIS A 122 -7.39 10.86 8.72
CA HIS A 122 -6.60 10.42 9.89
C HIS A 122 -5.07 10.47 9.63
N PRO A 123 -4.25 11.19 10.45
CA PRO A 123 -2.85 11.50 10.12
C PRO A 123 -1.96 10.27 9.91
N ARG A 124 -2.11 9.21 10.73
CA ARG A 124 -1.32 7.97 10.58
C ARG A 124 -1.72 7.19 9.34
N LEU A 125 -2.99 7.24 8.94
CA LEU A 125 -3.48 6.64 7.70
C LEU A 125 -2.84 7.36 6.51
N LEU A 126 -2.92 8.67 6.43
CA LEU A 126 -2.35 9.46 5.33
C LEU A 126 -0.85 9.26 5.20
N LYS A 127 -0.13 9.11 6.33
CA LYS A 127 1.31 8.85 6.33
C LYS A 127 1.69 7.55 5.59
N THR A 128 0.88 6.51 5.68
CA THR A 128 1.14 5.22 5.03
C THR A 128 0.46 5.09 3.67
N ALA A 129 -0.66 5.79 3.45
CA ALA A 129 -1.33 5.85 2.17
C ALA A 129 -0.53 6.59 1.08
N LEU A 130 0.37 7.53 1.47
CA LEU A 130 1.26 8.26 0.56
C LEU A 130 0.51 8.91 -0.63
N GLY A 131 -0.62 9.58 -0.36
CA GLY A 131 -1.46 10.24 -1.36
C GLY A 131 -2.56 9.35 -1.95
N ALA A 132 -2.48 8.03 -1.86
CA ALA A 132 -3.47 7.12 -2.44
C ALA A 132 -4.91 7.35 -1.93
N ALA A 133 -5.06 7.82 -0.69
CA ALA A 133 -6.37 8.09 -0.11
C ALA A 133 -7.17 9.19 -0.84
N GLU A 134 -6.51 10.07 -1.59
CA GLU A 134 -7.13 11.12 -2.39
C GLU A 134 -7.74 10.58 -3.70
N HIS A 135 -7.31 9.40 -4.13
CA HIS A 135 -7.70 8.80 -5.41
C HIS A 135 -8.62 7.59 -5.26
N VAL A 136 -8.79 7.08 -4.04
CA VAL A 136 -9.65 5.92 -3.73
C VAL A 136 -11.03 6.40 -3.28
N ARG A 137 -12.09 5.96 -3.96
CA ARG A 137 -13.45 6.17 -3.50
C ARG A 137 -13.65 5.44 -2.17
N HIS A 138 -14.11 6.15 -1.15
CA HIS A 138 -14.32 5.56 0.15
C HIS A 138 -15.50 6.18 0.89
N SER A 139 -16.05 5.46 1.85
CA SER A 139 -17.08 5.98 2.75
C SER A 139 -17.02 5.28 4.10
N GLN A 140 -17.44 5.99 5.14
CA GLN A 140 -17.65 5.41 6.45
C GLN A 140 -19.05 4.79 6.55
N ARG A 141 -19.13 3.62 7.15
CA ARG A 141 -20.39 2.91 7.41
C ARG A 141 -20.47 2.52 8.90
N PRO A 142 -21.64 2.64 9.54
CA PRO A 142 -21.74 2.34 10.97
C PRO A 142 -21.60 0.84 11.27
N SER A 143 -21.92 -0.06 10.31
CA SER A 143 -21.95 -1.50 10.53
C SER A 143 -21.57 -2.25 9.25
N ALA A 144 -20.59 -3.15 9.37
CA ALA A 144 -20.21 -4.07 8.30
C ALA A 144 -21.34 -5.06 8.01
N LEU A 145 -22.01 -5.58 9.04
CA LEU A 145 -23.14 -6.51 8.90
C LEU A 145 -24.25 -5.93 8.02
N ARG A 146 -24.66 -4.68 8.30
CA ARG A 146 -25.71 -4.04 7.50
C ARG A 146 -25.24 -3.82 6.06
N LEU A 147 -24.03 -3.33 5.90
CA LEU A 147 -23.45 -3.10 4.57
C LEU A 147 -23.37 -4.39 3.74
N VAL A 148 -22.95 -5.51 4.35
CA VAL A 148 -22.89 -6.82 3.67
C VAL A 148 -24.27 -7.24 3.16
N ARG A 149 -25.32 -7.08 3.97
CA ARG A 149 -26.69 -7.36 3.53
C ARG A 149 -27.13 -6.45 2.38
N ASP A 150 -26.81 -5.16 2.46
CA ASP A 150 -27.15 -4.20 1.42
C ASP A 150 -26.44 -4.56 0.10
N LEU A 151 -25.12 -4.84 0.12
CA LEU A 151 -24.35 -5.23 -1.06
C LEU A 151 -24.88 -6.53 -1.70
N ARG A 152 -25.23 -7.54 -0.89
CA ARG A 152 -25.82 -8.78 -1.40
C ARG A 152 -27.19 -8.56 -2.04
N ALA A 153 -27.99 -7.67 -1.45
CA ALA A 153 -29.30 -7.29 -2.04
C ALA A 153 -29.12 -6.55 -3.39
N GLU A 154 -27.99 -5.87 -3.59
CA GLU A 154 -27.60 -5.23 -4.84
C GLU A 154 -26.97 -6.22 -5.86
N GLY A 155 -26.87 -7.51 -5.52
CA GLY A 155 -26.28 -8.55 -6.39
C GLY A 155 -24.76 -8.63 -6.37
N VAL A 156 -24.10 -7.98 -5.40
CA VAL A 156 -22.67 -8.09 -5.20
C VAL A 156 -22.35 -9.35 -4.39
N THR A 157 -21.50 -10.22 -4.89
CA THR A 157 -21.00 -11.37 -4.11
C THR A 157 -20.07 -10.87 -3.00
N VAL A 158 -20.24 -11.37 -1.79
CA VAL A 158 -19.47 -10.94 -0.63
C VAL A 158 -18.67 -12.12 -0.06
N TRP A 159 -17.35 -11.99 -0.03
CA TRP A 159 -16.45 -12.96 0.61
C TRP A 159 -15.78 -12.34 1.84
N ALA A 160 -15.53 -13.17 2.85
CA ALA A 160 -14.73 -12.78 4.00
C ALA A 160 -13.35 -13.44 3.95
N ALA A 161 -12.31 -12.66 4.22
CA ALA A 161 -10.94 -13.16 4.39
C ALA A 161 -10.70 -13.46 5.86
N GLU A 162 -10.84 -14.74 6.26
CA GLU A 162 -10.68 -15.18 7.65
C GLU A 162 -10.26 -16.65 7.70
N THR A 163 -9.54 -17.04 8.75
CA THR A 163 -9.16 -18.44 9.00
C THR A 163 -10.14 -19.07 9.98
N THR A 164 -11.04 -19.89 9.47
CA THR A 164 -12.07 -20.60 10.25
C THR A 164 -12.15 -22.07 9.84
N ALA A 165 -12.88 -22.88 10.60
CA ALA A 165 -13.11 -24.28 10.24
C ALA A 165 -13.87 -24.47 8.91
N ARG A 166 -14.59 -23.47 8.43
CA ARG A 166 -15.34 -23.48 7.17
C ARG A 166 -14.67 -22.71 6.04
N SER A 167 -13.49 -22.13 6.26
CA SER A 167 -12.80 -21.39 5.22
C SER A 167 -12.21 -22.34 4.18
N GLU A 168 -12.30 -21.90 2.92
CA GLU A 168 -11.68 -22.57 1.78
C GLU A 168 -10.37 -21.82 1.42
N LEU A 169 -9.47 -22.47 0.70
CA LEU A 169 -8.33 -21.78 0.12
C LEU A 169 -8.83 -20.71 -0.86
N TYR A 170 -8.25 -19.52 -0.81
CA TYR A 170 -8.63 -18.41 -1.68
C TYR A 170 -8.53 -18.71 -3.18
N THR A 171 -7.78 -19.76 -3.55
CA THR A 171 -7.61 -20.27 -4.92
C THR A 171 -8.56 -21.42 -5.26
N ALA A 172 -9.38 -21.90 -4.33
CA ALA A 172 -10.21 -23.11 -4.52
C ALA A 172 -11.36 -22.91 -5.50
N ARG A 173 -11.75 -21.65 -5.75
CA ARG A 173 -12.82 -21.33 -6.68
C ARG A 173 -12.54 -20.03 -7.46
N PRO A 174 -13.17 -19.83 -8.62
CA PRO A 174 -13.10 -18.55 -9.33
C PRO A 174 -13.65 -17.41 -8.48
N MET A 175 -12.95 -16.28 -8.46
CA MET A 175 -13.44 -15.06 -7.83
C MET A 175 -14.53 -14.43 -8.71
N PRO A 176 -15.75 -14.22 -8.19
CA PRO A 176 -16.83 -13.61 -8.97
C PRO A 176 -16.59 -12.11 -9.18
N ALA A 177 -17.27 -11.55 -10.17
CA ALA A 177 -17.32 -10.11 -10.40
C ALA A 177 -18.78 -9.70 -10.62
N PRO A 178 -19.30 -8.69 -9.88
CA PRO A 178 -18.63 -7.89 -8.84
C PRO A 178 -18.41 -8.64 -7.52
N LEU A 179 -17.34 -8.28 -6.80
CA LEU A 179 -16.94 -8.88 -5.52
C LEU A 179 -16.73 -7.81 -4.45
N ALA A 180 -17.16 -8.08 -3.22
CA ALA A 180 -16.76 -7.36 -2.03
C ALA A 180 -15.97 -8.27 -1.08
N LEU A 181 -14.77 -7.86 -0.64
CA LEU A 181 -13.94 -8.59 0.30
C LEU A 181 -14.04 -7.94 1.68
N VAL A 182 -14.48 -8.71 2.67
CA VAL A 182 -14.53 -8.30 4.08
C VAL A 182 -13.20 -8.66 4.75
N LEU A 183 -12.60 -7.68 5.40
CA LEU A 183 -11.38 -7.81 6.20
C LEU A 183 -11.69 -7.43 7.64
N GLY A 184 -11.36 -8.30 8.58
CA GLY A 184 -11.68 -8.16 9.98
C GLY A 184 -10.62 -7.46 10.81
N ASN A 185 -11.02 -7.16 12.05
CA ASN A 185 -10.17 -6.59 13.10
C ASN A 185 -8.91 -7.46 13.34
N GLU A 186 -7.76 -6.83 13.55
CA GLU A 186 -6.46 -7.50 13.69
C GLU A 186 -6.35 -8.41 14.93
N ARG A 187 -7.27 -8.31 15.87
CA ARG A 187 -7.27 -9.14 17.08
C ARG A 187 -8.43 -10.13 17.15
N THR A 188 -9.61 -9.69 16.73
CA THR A 188 -10.85 -10.47 16.86
C THR A 188 -11.31 -11.09 15.56
N GLY A 189 -10.66 -10.72 14.43
CA GLY A 189 -11.08 -11.18 13.11
C GLY A 189 -12.37 -10.50 12.63
N VAL A 190 -13.03 -11.11 11.67
CA VAL A 190 -14.35 -10.70 11.17
C VAL A 190 -15.43 -11.11 12.17
N ASP A 191 -16.38 -10.21 12.45
CA ASP A 191 -17.52 -10.52 13.34
C ASP A 191 -18.28 -11.76 12.85
N THR A 192 -18.61 -12.66 13.77
CA THR A 192 -19.30 -13.93 13.46
C THR A 192 -20.62 -13.72 12.74
N LYS A 193 -21.37 -12.66 13.09
CA LYS A 193 -22.62 -12.30 12.40
C LYS A 193 -22.36 -11.87 10.94
N VAL A 194 -21.22 -11.24 10.67
CA VAL A 194 -20.81 -10.91 9.30
C VAL A 194 -20.42 -12.18 8.55
N LEU A 195 -19.66 -13.08 9.21
CA LEU A 195 -19.30 -14.37 8.62
C LEU A 195 -20.53 -15.22 8.27
N ASP A 196 -21.64 -15.11 9.00
CA ASP A 196 -22.88 -15.84 8.73
C ASP A 196 -23.65 -15.28 7.51
N GLU A 197 -23.35 -14.06 7.09
CA GLU A 197 -24.03 -13.38 5.98
C GLU A 197 -23.23 -13.38 4.68
N VAL A 198 -21.95 -13.78 4.69
CA VAL A 198 -21.13 -13.78 3.45
C VAL A 198 -21.36 -15.04 2.61
N ASP A 199 -21.10 -14.93 1.33
CA ASP A 199 -21.28 -16.03 0.36
C ASP A 199 -20.14 -17.07 0.43
N ALA A 200 -18.94 -16.65 0.87
CA ALA A 200 -17.82 -17.54 1.14
C ALA A 200 -16.86 -16.96 2.18
N VAL A 201 -16.16 -17.85 2.87
CA VAL A 201 -15.03 -17.51 3.73
C VAL A 201 -13.78 -18.11 3.12
N VAL A 202 -12.78 -17.28 2.82
CA VAL A 202 -11.54 -17.71 2.18
C VAL A 202 -10.34 -17.46 3.08
N ALA A 203 -9.37 -18.36 3.03
CA ALA A 203 -8.15 -18.26 3.80
C ALA A 203 -6.90 -18.36 2.92
N LEU A 204 -5.84 -17.70 3.35
CA LEU A 204 -4.51 -17.86 2.82
C LEU A 204 -3.82 -19.04 3.51
N PRO A 205 -3.06 -19.88 2.79
CA PRO A 205 -2.37 -21.00 3.40
C PRO A 205 -1.24 -20.51 4.32
N MET A 206 -1.25 -20.98 5.56
CA MET A 206 -0.23 -20.65 6.56
C MET A 206 0.65 -21.87 6.80
N LEU A 207 1.91 -21.83 6.34
CA LEU A 207 2.87 -22.94 6.46
C LEU A 207 3.81 -22.81 7.66
N GLY A 208 3.73 -21.70 8.37
CA GLY A 208 4.56 -21.41 9.54
C GLY A 208 3.80 -21.59 10.85
N VAL A 209 4.42 -21.12 11.95
CA VAL A 209 3.83 -21.20 13.30
C VAL A 209 2.69 -20.21 13.49
N LYS A 210 2.68 -19.10 12.73
CA LYS A 210 1.61 -18.11 12.81
C LYS A 210 0.38 -18.59 12.05
N ASN A 211 -0.80 -18.28 12.56
CA ASN A 211 -2.09 -18.64 11.98
C ASN A 211 -2.73 -17.55 11.12
N SER A 212 -2.08 -16.39 10.99
CA SER A 212 -2.58 -15.28 10.19
C SER A 212 -1.44 -14.39 9.68
N LEU A 213 -1.70 -13.68 8.58
CA LEU A 213 -0.90 -12.58 8.07
C LEU A 213 -1.38 -11.24 8.62
N ASN A 214 -0.56 -10.20 8.48
CA ASN A 214 -1.02 -8.83 8.63
C ASN A 214 -2.19 -8.56 7.66
N VAL A 215 -3.24 -7.89 8.13
CA VAL A 215 -4.47 -7.68 7.36
C VAL A 215 -4.25 -6.94 6.04
N ALA A 216 -3.35 -5.94 6.00
CA ALA A 216 -3.03 -5.24 4.76
C ALA A 216 -2.25 -6.13 3.78
N THR A 217 -1.40 -7.02 4.29
CA THR A 217 -0.68 -8.01 3.48
C THR A 217 -1.65 -9.04 2.91
N ALA A 218 -2.54 -9.61 3.73
CA ALA A 218 -3.57 -10.54 3.29
C ALA A 218 -4.47 -9.90 2.23
N CYS A 219 -4.92 -8.67 2.46
CA CYS A 219 -5.67 -7.87 1.51
C CYS A 219 -4.94 -7.80 0.16
N THR A 220 -3.68 -7.40 0.14
CA THR A 220 -2.90 -7.27 -1.08
C THR A 220 -2.83 -8.57 -1.88
N VAL A 221 -2.58 -9.71 -1.22
CA VAL A 221 -2.56 -11.02 -1.91
C VAL A 221 -3.89 -11.31 -2.59
N LEU A 222 -5.01 -11.10 -1.88
CA LEU A 222 -6.35 -11.37 -2.42
C LEU A 222 -6.72 -10.43 -3.57
N LEU A 223 -6.33 -9.15 -3.48
CA LEU A 223 -6.55 -8.19 -4.58
C LEU A 223 -5.83 -8.61 -5.86
N TRP A 224 -4.54 -8.98 -5.75
CA TRP A 224 -3.76 -9.39 -6.93
C TRP A 224 -4.20 -10.73 -7.50
N GLU A 225 -4.71 -11.63 -6.67
CA GLU A 225 -5.33 -12.86 -7.17
C GLU A 225 -6.61 -12.57 -7.95
N ALA A 226 -7.46 -11.65 -7.47
CA ALA A 226 -8.65 -11.21 -8.21
C ALA A 226 -8.27 -10.60 -9.57
N LEU A 227 -7.27 -9.71 -9.59
CA LEU A 227 -6.77 -9.10 -10.83
C LEU A 227 -6.23 -10.15 -11.81
N ARG A 228 -5.46 -11.13 -11.31
CA ARG A 228 -4.96 -12.24 -12.11
C ARG A 228 -6.08 -13.07 -12.72
N GLN A 229 -7.08 -13.43 -11.93
CA GLN A 229 -8.21 -14.23 -12.42
C GLN A 229 -9.08 -13.48 -13.44
N TRP A 230 -9.21 -12.17 -13.29
CA TRP A 230 -10.01 -11.34 -14.20
C TRP A 230 -9.24 -10.84 -15.42
N GLY A 231 -8.01 -11.29 -15.61
CA GLY A 231 -7.21 -10.94 -16.79
C GLY A 231 -6.74 -9.49 -16.81
N HIS A 232 -6.67 -8.82 -15.67
CA HIS A 232 -6.10 -7.48 -15.55
C HIS A 232 -4.56 -7.49 -15.52
N GLU A 233 -3.93 -8.57 -15.91
CA GLU A 233 -2.49 -8.64 -16.15
C GLU A 233 -2.17 -7.74 -17.35
N ARG A 234 -1.70 -6.54 -17.07
CA ARG A 234 -1.19 -5.67 -18.13
C ARG A 234 0.19 -6.15 -18.51
N SER A 235 0.31 -6.59 -19.74
CA SER A 235 1.56 -6.69 -20.49
C SER A 235 2.29 -5.34 -20.52
#